data_9d363852b5b36ba5a7ec8ec23ee07784
#
_entry.id   9d363852b5b36ba5a7ec8ec23ee07784
#
_cell.length_a   1.000
_cell.length_b   1.000
_cell.length_c   1.000
_cell.angle_alpha   90.00
_cell.angle_beta   90.00
_cell.angle_gamma   90.00
#
_symmetry.space_group_name_H-M   'P 1'
#
loop_
_entity.id
_entity.type
_entity.pdbx_description
1 polymer ?
#
loop_
_entity_poly.entity_id
_entity_poly.type
_entity_poly.pdbx_seq_one_letter_code
_entity_poly.pdbx_strand_id
1 'polypeptide(L)'
;MPIQNPKDKLMSKSDYYDLLGCSKSASEAELKKAYRTKAKELHPDRNSGNASATEKFKQVNEAYEILRDPNKRAAYDRYGHAAFEGNMGGGFNSGQAGNGDFASAFSDVFEDLFGDFMGNSGGRTNTSQRANRGADLRYNMRINLEEAYLGKKTNIDIPTSVSCDTCSGTGAQSGASPTACPTCSGVGKVRAQQGFFTVERTCPTCSGRGQIIKNPCRLCSGQGRVEKTKKLNVSIPAGVETGTRIRLSGEGEAGIRGGHSGDLYIFIEVQKHSLFEREGQDLYCRIPIAMTTATLGGDLEAPTLDGGKTRVKIPEGAQNNKQLRLRGKGMPALRSGSKGDLYIEILVETPVNLTAEQIDLLRKFEKTCGNNSPANQDFFGRVKKFWSANS
;
A
#
# COMPACT_ATOMS: atom_id res chain seq x y z
N MET A 1 28.97 37.08 52.08
CA MET A 1 29.07 36.30 50.83
C MET A 1 28.46 34.93 51.08
N PRO A 2 27.28 34.59 50.56
CA PRO A 2 26.74 33.23 50.65
C PRO A 2 27.24 32.37 49.47
N ILE A 3 27.68 31.21 49.84
CA ILE A 3 28.23 30.16 48.98
C ILE A 3 27.08 29.57 48.16
N GLN A 4 27.13 29.70 46.83
CA GLN A 4 26.19 29.08 45.89
C GLN A 4 26.48 27.59 45.75
N ASN A 5 25.50 26.78 45.98
CA ASN A 5 25.49 25.33 45.91
C ASN A 5 25.41 24.88 44.43
N PRO A 6 26.30 23.99 43.90
CA PRO A 6 26.36 23.67 42.48
C PRO A 6 25.52 22.43 42.13
N LYS A 7 24.26 22.31 42.63
CA LYS A 7 23.42 21.11 42.36
C LYS A 7 22.09 21.39 41.66
N ASP A 8 21.82 22.60 41.16
CA ASP A 8 20.56 22.90 40.45
C ASP A 8 20.79 23.21 38.94
N LYS A 9 21.46 22.30 38.24
CA LYS A 9 21.44 22.32 36.78
C LYS A 9 20.61 21.14 36.28
N LEU A 10 19.33 21.08 36.72
CA LEU A 10 18.29 20.34 36.00
C LEU A 10 18.14 21.00 34.62
N MET A 11 18.32 20.27 33.57
CA MET A 11 18.12 20.73 32.18
C MET A 11 16.70 21.27 32.03
N SER A 12 16.51 22.58 32.13
CA SER A 12 15.26 23.24 31.78
C SER A 12 15.06 23.06 30.28
N LYS A 13 14.00 22.38 29.87
CA LYS A 13 13.61 22.32 28.45
C LYS A 13 13.44 23.73 27.91
N SER A 14 14.01 24.01 26.74
CA SER A 14 13.90 25.34 26.10
C SER A 14 12.44 25.64 25.77
N ASP A 15 12.02 26.91 25.92
CA ASP A 15 10.67 27.34 25.55
C ASP A 15 10.40 27.06 24.06
N TYR A 16 9.23 26.54 23.74
CA TYR A 16 8.85 26.18 22.37
C TYR A 16 8.84 27.37 21.42
N TYR A 17 8.50 28.56 21.89
CA TYR A 17 8.59 29.79 21.10
C TYR A 17 10.03 30.17 20.79
N ASP A 18 10.95 29.98 21.75
CA ASP A 18 12.39 30.21 21.57
C ASP A 18 12.99 29.19 20.60
N LEU A 19 12.58 27.93 20.67
CA LEU A 19 13.02 26.89 19.74
C LEU A 19 12.64 27.19 18.29
N LEU A 20 11.45 27.74 18.08
CA LEU A 20 10.98 28.18 16.76
C LEU A 20 11.55 29.54 16.37
N GLY A 21 12.03 30.35 17.33
CA GLY A 21 12.51 31.72 17.11
C GLY A 21 11.39 32.70 16.80
N CYS A 22 10.26 32.59 17.48
CA CYS A 22 9.08 33.44 17.30
C CYS A 22 8.53 33.98 18.65
N SER A 23 7.73 35.03 18.59
CA SER A 23 7.07 35.61 19.77
C SER A 23 5.91 34.76 20.27
N LYS A 24 5.60 34.84 21.57
CA LYS A 24 4.39 34.22 22.15
C LYS A 24 3.08 34.76 21.57
N SER A 25 3.12 35.94 20.94
CA SER A 25 1.99 36.54 20.22
C SER A 25 1.95 36.19 18.72
N ALA A 26 2.85 35.33 18.24
CA ALA A 26 2.93 34.99 16.83
C ALA A 26 1.63 34.36 16.30
N SER A 27 1.21 34.78 15.11
CA SER A 27 0.09 34.21 14.39
C SER A 27 0.40 32.79 13.88
N GLU A 28 -0.60 32.02 13.50
CA GLU A 28 -0.41 30.68 12.93
C GLU A 28 0.46 30.71 11.67
N ALA A 29 0.30 31.73 10.84
CA ALA A 29 1.11 31.92 9.64
C ALA A 29 2.59 32.17 9.95
N GLU A 30 2.87 32.92 11.01
CA GLU A 30 4.24 33.22 11.48
C GLU A 30 4.87 31.97 12.11
N LEU A 31 4.13 31.23 12.93
CA LEU A 31 4.57 29.94 13.48
C LEU A 31 4.95 28.96 12.37
N LYS A 32 4.11 28.84 11.33
CA LYS A 32 4.37 27.98 10.18
C LYS A 32 5.59 28.41 9.37
N LYS A 33 5.82 29.71 9.23
CA LYS A 33 6.98 30.28 8.55
C LYS A 33 8.26 30.01 9.34
N ALA A 34 8.23 30.24 10.66
CA ALA A 34 9.35 30.00 11.56
C ALA A 34 9.76 28.52 11.58
N TYR A 35 8.78 27.62 11.70
CA TYR A 35 9.00 26.17 11.62
C TYR A 35 9.67 25.77 10.31
N ARG A 36 9.14 26.23 9.14
CA ARG A 36 9.73 25.87 7.84
C ARG A 36 11.19 26.31 7.71
N THR A 37 11.53 27.46 8.27
CA THR A 37 12.91 27.97 8.25
C THR A 37 13.81 27.06 9.09
N LYS A 38 13.42 26.77 10.32
CA LYS A 38 14.18 25.92 11.24
C LYS A 38 14.28 24.47 10.78
N ALA A 39 13.19 23.90 10.24
CA ALA A 39 13.19 22.57 9.69
C ALA A 39 14.12 22.42 8.47
N LYS A 40 14.21 23.46 7.62
CA LYS A 40 15.15 23.48 6.49
C LYS A 40 16.62 23.61 6.92
N GLU A 41 16.88 24.37 7.98
CA GLU A 41 18.24 24.52 8.56
C GLU A 41 18.72 23.22 9.20
N LEU A 42 17.86 22.53 9.93
CA LEU A 42 18.19 21.35 10.74
C LEU A 42 17.89 20.02 10.04
N HIS A 43 17.50 20.03 8.76
CA HIS A 43 17.11 18.82 8.02
C HIS A 43 18.22 17.76 8.02
N PRO A 44 17.92 16.48 8.30
CA PRO A 44 18.94 15.44 8.38
C PRO A 44 19.74 15.25 7.09
N ASP A 45 19.12 15.45 5.91
CA ASP A 45 19.82 15.35 4.62
C ASP A 45 20.88 16.44 4.43
N ARG A 46 20.73 17.58 5.08
CA ARG A 46 21.69 18.70 5.00
C ARG A 46 22.74 18.64 6.13
N ASN A 47 22.46 17.91 7.19
CA ASN A 47 23.28 17.76 8.38
C ASN A 47 23.63 16.30 8.66
N SER A 48 23.95 15.54 7.62
CA SER A 48 24.25 14.11 7.71
C SER A 48 25.37 13.85 8.72
N GLY A 49 25.10 13.02 9.74
CA GLY A 49 26.04 12.66 10.79
C GLY A 49 26.12 13.61 11.98
N ASN A 50 25.35 14.71 12.02
CA ASN A 50 25.33 15.64 13.15
C ASN A 50 24.21 15.29 14.13
N ALA A 51 24.56 14.55 15.20
CA ALA A 51 23.60 14.14 16.24
C ALA A 51 22.92 15.34 16.94
N SER A 52 23.63 16.45 17.12
CA SER A 52 23.07 17.67 17.74
C SER A 52 22.02 18.34 16.86
N ALA A 53 22.21 18.33 15.52
CA ALA A 53 21.22 18.86 14.58
C ALA A 53 19.95 18.00 14.56
N THR A 54 20.09 16.67 14.63
CA THR A 54 18.98 15.72 14.70
C THR A 54 18.17 15.90 15.97
N GLU A 55 18.82 16.11 17.10
CA GLU A 55 18.14 16.37 18.40
C GLU A 55 17.34 17.67 18.34
N LYS A 56 17.96 18.76 17.86
CA LYS A 56 17.27 20.05 17.68
C LYS A 56 16.12 19.97 16.68
N PHE A 57 16.26 19.19 15.63
CA PHE A 57 15.18 18.97 14.67
C PHE A 57 13.94 18.30 15.32
N LYS A 58 14.17 17.32 16.19
CA LYS A 58 13.09 16.68 16.98
C LYS A 58 12.39 17.70 17.88
N GLN A 59 13.16 18.52 18.58
CA GLN A 59 12.62 19.56 19.47
C GLN A 59 11.82 20.63 18.71
N VAL A 60 12.26 21.04 17.54
CA VAL A 60 11.55 21.98 16.66
C VAL A 60 10.25 21.40 16.12
N ASN A 61 10.23 20.12 15.79
CA ASN A 61 8.99 19.44 15.37
C ASN A 61 7.99 19.35 16.52
N GLU A 62 8.42 18.94 17.70
CA GLU A 62 7.59 18.88 18.92
C GLU A 62 7.00 20.26 19.26
N ALA A 63 7.82 21.30 19.24
CA ALA A 63 7.38 22.68 19.50
C ALA A 63 6.29 23.12 18.49
N TYR A 64 6.47 22.84 17.21
CA TYR A 64 5.48 23.20 16.19
C TYR A 64 4.19 22.40 16.31
N GLU A 65 4.25 21.10 16.63
CA GLU A 65 3.05 20.28 16.84
C GLU A 65 2.17 20.79 17.99
N ILE A 66 2.79 21.27 19.04
CA ILE A 66 2.05 21.83 20.19
C ILE A 66 1.52 23.22 19.89
N LEU A 67 2.33 24.09 19.29
CA LEU A 67 1.95 25.49 19.09
C LEU A 67 1.03 25.73 17.87
N ARG A 68 0.94 24.79 16.94
CA ARG A 68 0.03 24.90 15.78
C ARG A 68 -1.44 24.67 16.14
N ASP A 69 -1.70 23.89 17.21
CA ASP A 69 -3.05 23.59 17.65
C ASP A 69 -3.50 24.62 18.69
N PRO A 70 -4.60 25.35 18.49
CA PRO A 70 -5.05 26.40 19.41
C PRO A 70 -5.26 25.91 20.84
N ASN A 71 -5.75 24.68 21.02
CA ASN A 71 -6.04 24.11 22.35
C ASN A 71 -4.75 23.70 23.07
N LYS A 72 -3.83 23.05 22.37
CA LYS A 72 -2.52 22.66 22.89
C LYS A 72 -1.68 23.90 23.22
N ARG A 73 -1.71 24.90 22.34
CA ARG A 73 -1.05 26.19 22.55
C ARG A 73 -1.56 26.88 23.81
N ALA A 74 -2.88 26.97 23.99
CA ALA A 74 -3.48 27.56 25.18
C ALA A 74 -3.11 26.79 26.47
N ALA A 75 -3.00 25.48 26.43
CA ALA A 75 -2.52 24.65 27.52
C ALA A 75 -1.03 24.91 27.82
N TYR A 76 -0.21 25.00 26.78
CA TYR A 76 1.21 25.33 26.90
C TYR A 76 1.43 26.75 27.49
N ASP A 77 0.67 27.72 27.01
CA ASP A 77 0.75 29.12 27.48
C ASP A 77 0.37 29.26 28.96
N ARG A 78 -0.50 28.37 29.50
CA ARG A 78 -0.90 28.38 30.89
C ARG A 78 0.01 27.60 31.83
N TYR A 79 0.48 26.45 31.40
CA TYR A 79 1.14 25.48 32.27
C TYR A 79 2.56 25.14 31.83
N GLY A 80 3.05 25.69 30.71
CA GLY A 80 4.37 25.39 30.16
C GLY A 80 4.53 23.91 29.82
N HIS A 81 5.76 23.41 29.91
CA HIS A 81 6.08 21.99 29.68
C HIS A 81 5.36 21.04 30.66
N ALA A 82 5.01 21.51 31.85
CA ALA A 82 4.30 20.70 32.84
C ALA A 82 2.94 20.20 32.35
N ALA A 83 2.30 20.90 31.40
CA ALA A 83 1.05 20.45 30.78
C ALA A 83 1.20 19.10 30.05
N PHE A 84 2.41 18.74 29.65
CA PHE A 84 2.70 17.57 28.83
C PHE A 84 3.62 16.56 29.53
N GLU A 85 4.17 16.89 30.71
CA GLU A 85 5.07 16.02 31.49
C GLU A 85 4.34 15.08 32.46
N GLY A 86 3.08 15.36 32.80
CA GLY A 86 2.35 14.68 33.89
C GLY A 86 1.89 13.25 33.62
N ASN A 87 2.15 12.66 32.43
CA ASN A 87 1.69 11.29 32.09
C ASN A 87 2.77 10.37 31.53
N MET A 88 4.05 10.64 31.76
CA MET A 88 5.15 9.80 31.29
C MET A 88 5.82 8.93 32.37
N GLY A 89 5.11 8.70 33.48
CA GLY A 89 5.57 7.81 34.56
C GLY A 89 5.25 6.34 34.40
N GLY A 90 5.27 5.76 33.20
CA GLY A 90 4.98 4.34 32.94
C GLY A 90 5.72 3.78 31.74
N GLY A 91 7.02 3.47 31.93
CA GLY A 91 7.73 2.40 31.25
C GLY A 91 7.70 2.33 29.72
N PHE A 92 8.50 3.14 29.02
CA PHE A 92 8.97 2.75 27.69
C PHE A 92 10.46 2.41 27.75
N ASN A 93 10.72 1.10 27.82
CA ASN A 93 12.05 0.53 27.70
C ASN A 93 12.53 0.71 26.25
N SER A 94 13.65 1.38 26.11
CA SER A 94 14.37 1.63 24.88
C SER A 94 14.85 0.30 24.27
N GLY A 95 14.38 -0.03 23.07
CA GLY A 95 14.82 -1.17 22.28
C GLY A 95 14.51 -1.02 20.82
N GLN A 96 15.49 -0.46 20.07
CA GLN A 96 15.81 -0.85 18.68
C GLN A 96 14.66 -1.00 17.67
N ALA A 97 14.41 -0.01 16.79
CA ALA A 97 14.34 -0.21 15.33
C ALA A 97 13.87 1.05 14.57
N GLY A 98 14.57 1.39 13.62
CA GLY A 98 14.50 2.02 12.31
C GLY A 98 13.21 2.66 11.81
N ASN A 99 13.39 3.89 11.45
CA ASN A 99 12.89 4.62 10.28
C ASN A 99 11.44 4.39 9.81
N GLY A 100 10.59 5.38 9.99
CA GLY A 100 9.55 5.68 8.97
C GLY A 100 8.12 5.86 9.42
N ASP A 101 7.69 5.53 10.66
CA ASP A 101 6.26 5.50 11.00
C ASP A 101 5.89 6.20 12.33
N PHE A 102 6.71 7.15 12.74
CA PHE A 102 6.56 7.79 14.06
C PHE A 102 5.41 8.82 14.14
N ALA A 103 4.97 9.34 13.00
CA ALA A 103 3.92 10.37 12.97
C ALA A 103 2.50 9.80 13.09
N SER A 104 2.26 8.59 12.59
CA SER A 104 0.94 7.93 12.65
C SER A 104 0.66 7.28 14.00
N ALA A 105 1.66 6.69 14.64
CA ALA A 105 1.51 6.04 15.93
C ALA A 105 1.21 7.02 17.09
N PHE A 106 1.63 8.28 16.96
CA PHE A 106 1.35 9.32 17.96
C PHE A 106 -0.05 9.92 17.84
N SER A 107 -0.63 9.95 16.64
CA SER A 107 -1.98 10.47 16.41
C SER A 107 -3.04 9.58 17.05
N ASP A 108 -2.93 8.27 16.88
CA ASP A 108 -3.94 7.31 17.34
C ASP A 108 -3.96 7.15 18.88
N VAL A 109 -2.79 7.19 19.53
CA VAL A 109 -2.70 7.11 21.00
C VAL A 109 -3.15 8.39 21.67
N PHE A 110 -3.02 9.54 20.98
CA PHE A 110 -3.43 10.83 21.54
C PHE A 110 -4.93 11.08 21.40
N GLU A 111 -5.57 10.60 20.35
CA GLU A 111 -7.01 10.69 20.13
C GLU A 111 -7.78 9.82 21.12
N ASP A 112 -7.28 8.63 21.44
CA ASP A 112 -7.86 7.72 22.45
C ASP A 112 -7.70 8.26 23.89
N LEU A 113 -6.59 8.91 24.22
CA LEU A 113 -6.32 9.37 25.57
C LEU A 113 -6.98 10.72 25.88
N PHE A 114 -7.10 11.62 24.88
CA PHE A 114 -7.68 12.95 25.07
C PHE A 114 -9.18 12.99 24.85
N GLY A 115 -9.71 12.07 24.02
CA GLY A 115 -11.15 11.86 23.83
C GLY A 115 -11.86 11.44 25.13
N ASP A 116 -11.17 10.66 25.96
CA ASP A 116 -11.73 10.16 27.23
C ASP A 116 -11.64 11.19 28.38
N PHE A 117 -10.67 12.11 28.33
CA PHE A 117 -10.49 13.14 29.38
C PHE A 117 -11.39 14.38 29.20
N MET A 118 -11.73 14.74 27.95
CA MET A 118 -12.55 15.94 27.69
C MET A 118 -14.06 15.62 27.55
N GLY A 119 -14.42 14.32 27.44
CA GLY A 119 -15.80 13.83 27.34
C GLY A 119 -16.56 13.67 28.65
N ASN A 120 -15.92 13.89 29.83
CA ASN A 120 -16.56 13.60 31.11
C ASN A 120 -17.19 14.82 31.77
N SER A 121 -18.00 15.56 31.04
CA SER A 121 -18.95 16.53 31.66
C SER A 121 -20.35 16.30 31.07
N GLY A 122 -21.12 15.45 31.76
CA GLY A 122 -22.57 15.44 31.69
C GLY A 122 -23.21 14.75 30.49
N GLY A 123 -23.22 13.42 30.49
CA GLY A 123 -24.10 12.65 29.60
C GLY A 123 -24.03 11.19 30.00
N ARG A 124 -25.12 10.64 30.55
CA ARG A 124 -25.35 9.19 30.68
C ARG A 124 -24.99 8.55 29.33
N THR A 125 -23.78 8.05 29.18
CA THR A 125 -23.44 7.17 28.07
C THR A 125 -24.29 5.92 28.24
N ASN A 126 -25.41 5.90 27.53
CA ASN A 126 -26.04 4.68 27.11
C ASN A 126 -24.90 3.80 26.56
N THR A 127 -24.56 2.76 27.27
CA THR A 127 -23.73 1.66 26.78
C THR A 127 -24.55 0.96 25.69
N SER A 128 -24.80 1.67 24.59
CA SER A 128 -25.38 1.11 23.39
C SER A 128 -24.39 0.04 22.96
N GLN A 129 -24.87 -1.18 23.07
CA GLN A 129 -24.25 -2.41 22.62
C GLN A 129 -23.42 -2.13 21.38
N ARG A 130 -22.09 -2.18 21.50
CA ARG A 130 -21.19 -1.96 20.36
C ARG A 130 -21.54 -3.00 19.31
N ALA A 131 -22.28 -2.55 18.31
CA ALA A 131 -22.52 -3.30 17.09
C ALA A 131 -21.16 -3.53 16.46
N ASN A 132 -20.71 -4.79 16.46
CA ASN A 132 -19.40 -5.12 15.88
C ASN A 132 -19.53 -5.19 14.37
N ARG A 133 -18.74 -4.40 13.65
CA ARG A 133 -18.61 -4.50 12.20
C ARG A 133 -18.19 -5.92 11.81
N GLY A 134 -18.72 -6.43 10.71
CA GLY A 134 -18.32 -7.69 10.12
C GLY A 134 -16.86 -7.66 9.63
N ALA A 135 -16.28 -8.85 9.51
CA ALA A 135 -14.92 -8.97 8.99
C ALA A 135 -14.85 -8.61 7.51
N ASP A 136 -13.73 -8.02 7.11
CA ASP A 136 -13.44 -7.80 5.71
C ASP A 136 -13.00 -9.12 5.06
N LEU A 137 -13.41 -9.34 3.81
CA LEU A 137 -13.08 -10.53 3.05
C LEU A 137 -12.01 -10.23 2.01
N ARG A 138 -11.19 -11.23 1.72
CA ARG A 138 -10.18 -11.18 0.69
C ARG A 138 -10.45 -12.23 -0.38
N TYR A 139 -10.43 -11.81 -1.64
CA TYR A 139 -10.57 -12.68 -2.80
C TYR A 139 -9.42 -12.44 -3.77
N ASN A 140 -8.68 -13.49 -4.16
CA ASN A 140 -7.61 -13.38 -5.14
C ASN A 140 -8.18 -13.80 -6.51
N MET A 141 -8.09 -12.91 -7.49
CA MET A 141 -8.59 -13.13 -8.84
C MET A 141 -7.44 -13.16 -9.84
N ARG A 142 -7.34 -14.25 -10.59
CA ARG A 142 -6.40 -14.40 -11.68
C ARG A 142 -7.06 -14.03 -12.99
N ILE A 143 -6.40 -13.19 -13.76
CA ILE A 143 -6.82 -12.76 -15.09
C ILE A 143 -5.65 -12.90 -16.07
N ASN A 144 -5.96 -13.06 -17.34
CA ASN A 144 -4.93 -13.03 -18.40
C ASN A 144 -4.59 -11.58 -18.80
N LEU A 145 -3.56 -11.40 -19.61
CA LEU A 145 -3.08 -10.08 -20.01
C LEU A 145 -4.08 -9.35 -20.91
N GLU A 146 -4.80 -10.09 -21.77
CA GLU A 146 -5.85 -9.57 -22.65
C GLU A 146 -7.04 -9.03 -21.85
N GLU A 147 -7.44 -9.75 -20.79
CA GLU A 147 -8.49 -9.30 -19.87
C GLU A 147 -8.06 -8.05 -19.09
N ALA A 148 -6.78 -7.97 -18.72
CA ALA A 148 -6.23 -6.77 -18.12
C ALA A 148 -6.18 -5.58 -19.10
N TYR A 149 -5.99 -5.84 -20.40
CA TYR A 149 -5.98 -4.83 -21.46
C TYR A 149 -7.38 -4.29 -21.77
N LEU A 150 -8.36 -5.18 -21.94
CA LEU A 150 -9.73 -4.81 -22.32
C LEU A 150 -10.60 -4.40 -21.15
N GLY A 151 -10.23 -4.84 -19.92
CA GLY A 151 -11.12 -4.89 -18.79
C GLY A 151 -12.03 -6.10 -18.86
N LYS A 152 -12.60 -6.49 -17.71
CA LYS A 152 -13.45 -7.68 -17.59
C LYS A 152 -14.63 -7.45 -16.66
N LYS A 153 -15.82 -7.88 -17.08
CA LYS A 153 -16.97 -8.01 -16.19
C LYS A 153 -17.18 -9.49 -15.92
N THR A 154 -17.20 -9.88 -14.66
CA THR A 154 -17.36 -11.27 -14.28
C THR A 154 -18.15 -11.42 -13.01
N ASN A 155 -18.83 -12.57 -12.85
CA ASN A 155 -19.48 -12.93 -11.62
C ASN A 155 -18.54 -13.79 -10.78
N ILE A 156 -18.48 -13.51 -9.49
CA ILE A 156 -17.75 -14.29 -8.52
C ILE A 156 -18.68 -14.82 -7.45
N ASP A 157 -18.40 -16.02 -6.98
CA ASP A 157 -19.13 -16.67 -5.89
C ASP A 157 -18.28 -16.59 -4.62
N ILE A 158 -18.80 -15.88 -3.60
CA ILE A 158 -18.09 -15.64 -2.34
C ILE A 158 -18.86 -16.31 -1.21
N PRO A 159 -18.29 -17.32 -0.54
CA PRO A 159 -18.83 -17.82 0.70
C PRO A 159 -18.69 -16.76 1.80
N THR A 160 -19.77 -16.33 2.38
CA THR A 160 -19.77 -15.27 3.41
C THR A 160 -20.91 -15.48 4.40
N SER A 161 -20.76 -14.93 5.60
CA SER A 161 -21.83 -14.85 6.58
C SER A 161 -22.73 -13.66 6.28
N VAL A 162 -23.99 -13.89 6.01
CA VAL A 162 -25.01 -12.84 5.80
C VAL A 162 -25.92 -12.72 7.01
N SER A 163 -26.55 -11.56 7.20
CA SER A 163 -27.57 -11.41 8.25
C SER A 163 -28.71 -12.42 8.04
N CYS A 164 -29.13 -13.02 9.12
CA CYS A 164 -30.22 -13.97 9.07
C CYS A 164 -31.53 -13.25 8.76
N ASP A 165 -32.16 -13.57 7.64
CA ASP A 165 -33.40 -12.94 7.17
C ASP A 165 -34.56 -13.14 8.16
N THR A 166 -34.62 -14.29 8.84
CA THR A 166 -35.71 -14.64 9.79
C THR A 166 -35.70 -13.79 11.05
N CYS A 167 -34.53 -13.42 11.55
CA CYS A 167 -34.43 -12.63 12.78
C CYS A 167 -33.77 -11.24 12.55
N SER A 168 -33.52 -10.85 11.30
CA SER A 168 -32.88 -9.57 10.93
C SER A 168 -31.63 -9.29 11.75
N GLY A 169 -30.80 -10.32 11.94
CA GLY A 169 -29.49 -10.18 12.64
C GLY A 169 -29.59 -10.22 14.18
N THR A 170 -30.76 -10.22 14.80
CA THR A 170 -30.92 -10.22 16.28
C THR A 170 -30.53 -11.54 16.93
N GLY A 171 -30.62 -12.65 16.24
CA GLY A 171 -30.45 -13.99 16.76
C GLY A 171 -31.66 -14.53 17.58
N ALA A 172 -32.66 -13.71 17.86
CA ALA A 172 -33.84 -14.09 18.60
C ALA A 172 -34.95 -14.56 17.66
N GLN A 173 -35.82 -15.46 18.14
CA GLN A 173 -37.01 -15.88 17.40
C GLN A 173 -37.90 -14.66 17.15
N SER A 174 -38.67 -14.69 16.06
CA SER A 174 -39.59 -13.61 15.69
C SER A 174 -40.52 -13.26 16.87
N GLY A 175 -40.60 -11.96 17.22
CA GLY A 175 -41.35 -11.46 18.37
C GLY A 175 -40.59 -11.48 19.72
N ALA A 176 -39.40 -12.09 19.78
CA ALA A 176 -38.55 -12.06 20.98
C ALA A 176 -37.39 -11.08 20.78
N SER A 177 -37.02 -10.39 21.86
CA SER A 177 -35.85 -9.49 21.87
C SER A 177 -34.75 -10.06 22.76
N PRO A 178 -33.47 -9.85 22.41
CA PRO A 178 -32.37 -10.13 23.33
C PRO A 178 -32.51 -9.31 24.59
N THR A 179 -32.31 -9.90 25.77
CA THR A 179 -32.37 -9.20 27.07
C THR A 179 -30.98 -9.00 27.62
N ALA A 180 -30.74 -7.90 28.34
CA ALA A 180 -29.47 -7.68 29.01
C ALA A 180 -29.12 -8.83 29.95
N CYS A 181 -27.90 -9.29 29.97
CA CYS A 181 -27.43 -10.35 30.85
C CYS A 181 -27.49 -9.88 32.32
N PRO A 182 -28.23 -10.58 33.20
CA PRO A 182 -28.39 -10.17 34.59
C PRO A 182 -27.07 -10.21 35.37
N THR A 183 -26.13 -11.08 35.00
CA THR A 183 -24.85 -11.26 35.68
C THR A 183 -23.86 -10.09 35.44
N CYS A 184 -23.88 -9.51 34.25
CA CYS A 184 -22.97 -8.42 33.89
C CYS A 184 -23.70 -7.13 33.50
N SER A 185 -25.01 -7.07 33.70
CA SER A 185 -25.84 -5.91 33.38
C SER A 185 -25.64 -5.34 31.98
N GLY A 186 -25.35 -6.23 31.00
CA GLY A 186 -25.12 -5.85 29.60
C GLY A 186 -23.67 -5.60 29.20
N VAL A 187 -22.74 -5.51 30.15
CA VAL A 187 -21.32 -5.17 29.89
C VAL A 187 -20.54 -6.31 29.20
N GLY A 188 -20.94 -7.56 29.39
CA GLY A 188 -20.23 -8.73 28.85
C GLY A 188 -19.02 -9.18 29.65
N LYS A 189 -18.60 -8.41 30.64
CA LYS A 189 -17.47 -8.69 31.53
C LYS A 189 -17.92 -8.62 33.00
N VAL A 190 -17.29 -9.36 33.86
CA VAL A 190 -17.47 -9.31 35.31
C VAL A 190 -16.15 -8.97 35.97
N ARG A 191 -16.20 -8.14 37.02
CA ARG A 191 -15.03 -7.79 37.81
C ARG A 191 -14.98 -8.68 39.03
N ALA A 192 -13.88 -9.40 39.21
CA ALA A 192 -13.61 -10.20 40.38
C ALA A 192 -12.43 -9.56 41.11
N GLN A 193 -12.60 -9.27 42.42
CA GLN A 193 -11.54 -8.76 43.27
C GLN A 193 -10.76 -9.95 43.85
N GLN A 194 -9.49 -10.03 43.54
CA GLN A 194 -8.56 -11.00 44.15
C GLN A 194 -7.50 -10.22 44.93
N GLY A 195 -7.71 -10.09 46.27
CA GLY A 195 -6.85 -9.28 47.11
C GLY A 195 -6.90 -7.79 46.73
N PHE A 196 -5.76 -7.20 46.42
CA PHE A 196 -5.63 -5.79 46.01
C PHE A 196 -5.83 -5.54 44.51
N PHE A 197 -6.04 -6.60 43.71
CA PHE A 197 -6.18 -6.49 42.26
C PHE A 197 -7.62 -6.76 41.82
N THR A 198 -8.13 -5.90 40.92
CA THR A 198 -9.41 -6.13 40.26
C THR A 198 -9.12 -6.79 38.91
N VAL A 199 -9.57 -8.04 38.71
CA VAL A 199 -9.39 -8.78 37.47
C VAL A 199 -10.71 -8.74 36.70
N GLU A 200 -10.69 -8.26 35.47
CA GLU A 200 -11.83 -8.39 34.55
C GLU A 200 -11.82 -9.75 33.87
N ARG A 201 -12.94 -10.46 33.94
CA ARG A 201 -13.14 -11.74 33.28
C ARG A 201 -14.35 -11.66 32.35
N THR A 202 -14.30 -12.41 31.25
CA THR A 202 -15.47 -12.61 30.38
C THR A 202 -16.63 -13.16 31.22
N CYS A 203 -17.82 -12.57 31.08
CA CYS A 203 -18.99 -13.03 31.82
C CYS A 203 -19.34 -14.48 31.45
N PRO A 204 -19.37 -15.42 32.41
CA PRO A 204 -19.60 -16.84 32.11
C PRO A 204 -21.01 -17.09 31.61
N THR A 205 -21.99 -16.30 32.02
CA THR A 205 -23.40 -16.47 31.67
C THR A 205 -23.71 -16.11 30.22
N CYS A 206 -23.11 -15.03 29.71
CA CYS A 206 -23.36 -14.58 28.34
C CYS A 206 -22.13 -14.76 27.41
N SER A 207 -21.03 -15.34 27.91
CA SER A 207 -19.79 -15.56 27.16
C SER A 207 -19.31 -14.30 26.43
N GLY A 208 -19.34 -13.16 27.11
CA GLY A 208 -18.93 -11.87 26.57
C GLY A 208 -19.97 -11.14 25.74
N ARG A 209 -21.12 -11.76 25.47
CA ARG A 209 -22.14 -11.17 24.58
C ARG A 209 -22.90 -10.00 25.21
N GLY A 210 -22.92 -9.86 26.54
CA GLY A 210 -23.67 -8.85 27.26
C GLY A 210 -25.18 -9.08 27.27
N GLN A 211 -25.68 -9.99 26.44
CA GLN A 211 -27.12 -10.32 26.27
C GLN A 211 -27.36 -11.80 26.31
N ILE A 212 -28.58 -12.16 26.69
CA ILE A 212 -29.10 -13.52 26.68
C ILE A 212 -30.30 -13.57 25.74
N ILE A 213 -30.32 -14.57 24.88
CA ILE A 213 -31.45 -14.87 23.99
C ILE A 213 -32.18 -16.06 24.60
N LYS A 214 -33.37 -15.84 25.17
CA LYS A 214 -34.19 -16.94 25.77
C LYS A 214 -34.73 -17.87 24.70
N ASN A 215 -35.19 -17.31 23.57
CA ASN A 215 -35.73 -18.06 22.44
C ASN A 215 -34.84 -17.81 21.20
N PRO A 216 -33.85 -18.67 20.94
CA PRO A 216 -32.97 -18.49 19.80
C PRO A 216 -33.70 -18.72 18.47
N CYS A 217 -33.36 -17.97 17.45
CA CYS A 217 -33.83 -18.16 16.10
C CYS A 217 -33.42 -19.54 15.58
N ARG A 218 -34.37 -20.32 15.09
CA ARG A 218 -34.13 -21.70 14.62
C ARG A 218 -33.16 -21.75 13.42
N LEU A 219 -33.20 -20.79 12.54
CA LEU A 219 -32.37 -20.80 11.33
C LEU A 219 -30.87 -20.50 11.64
N CYS A 220 -30.58 -19.55 12.50
CA CYS A 220 -29.19 -19.13 12.82
C CYS A 220 -28.74 -19.62 14.21
N SER A 221 -29.56 -20.39 14.95
CA SER A 221 -29.26 -20.92 16.29
C SER A 221 -28.75 -19.84 17.26
N GLY A 222 -29.33 -18.64 17.19
CA GLY A 222 -28.98 -17.51 18.04
C GLY A 222 -27.74 -16.68 17.59
N GLN A 223 -27.11 -17.01 16.46
CA GLN A 223 -25.95 -16.30 15.97
C GLN A 223 -26.31 -14.99 15.28
N GLY A 224 -27.50 -14.83 14.73
CA GLY A 224 -27.94 -13.68 13.95
C GLY A 224 -27.41 -13.66 12.52
N ARG A 225 -26.54 -14.62 12.13
CA ARG A 225 -25.92 -14.76 10.82
C ARG A 225 -26.07 -16.18 10.31
N VAL A 226 -26.09 -16.33 9.00
CA VAL A 226 -26.07 -17.61 8.29
C VAL A 226 -25.04 -17.62 7.21
N GLU A 227 -24.39 -18.72 6.97
CA GLU A 227 -23.45 -18.87 5.86
C GLU A 227 -24.23 -19.00 4.55
N LYS A 228 -23.83 -18.20 3.57
CA LYS A 228 -24.43 -18.19 2.24
C LYS A 228 -23.39 -17.83 1.19
N THR A 229 -23.43 -18.51 0.05
CA THR A 229 -22.64 -18.09 -1.12
C THR A 229 -23.35 -16.94 -1.81
N LYS A 230 -22.66 -15.79 -1.91
CA LYS A 230 -23.17 -14.58 -2.54
C LYS A 230 -22.57 -14.45 -3.94
N LYS A 231 -23.43 -14.23 -4.93
CA LYS A 231 -23.00 -13.97 -6.32
C LYS A 231 -22.85 -12.47 -6.52
N LEU A 232 -21.65 -12.03 -6.84
CA LEU A 232 -21.33 -10.61 -7.03
C LEU A 232 -20.84 -10.37 -8.45
N ASN A 233 -21.40 -9.35 -9.11
CA ASN A 233 -20.91 -8.89 -10.40
C ASN A 233 -19.77 -7.88 -10.18
N VAL A 234 -18.59 -8.20 -10.69
CA VAL A 234 -17.38 -7.39 -10.55
C VAL A 234 -16.94 -6.86 -11.89
N SER A 235 -16.71 -5.56 -11.95
CA SER A 235 -16.13 -4.89 -13.11
C SER A 235 -14.66 -4.58 -12.85
N ILE A 236 -13.78 -5.22 -13.60
CA ILE A 236 -12.34 -4.97 -13.60
C ILE A 236 -12.05 -3.94 -14.68
N PRO A 237 -11.51 -2.77 -14.33
CA PRO A 237 -11.19 -1.76 -15.34
C PRO A 237 -10.00 -2.19 -16.20
N ALA A 238 -9.91 -1.62 -17.42
CA ALA A 238 -8.76 -1.80 -18.29
C ALA A 238 -7.51 -1.18 -17.67
N GLY A 239 -6.35 -1.78 -17.91
CA GLY A 239 -5.07 -1.28 -17.42
C GLY A 239 -4.64 -1.78 -16.04
N VAL A 240 -5.44 -2.62 -15.36
CA VAL A 240 -5.07 -3.17 -14.05
C VAL A 240 -3.74 -3.93 -14.08
N GLU A 241 -3.03 -3.90 -12.97
CA GLU A 241 -1.74 -4.58 -12.76
C GLU A 241 -1.86 -5.62 -11.65
N THR A 242 -0.90 -6.54 -11.62
CA THR A 242 -0.75 -7.45 -10.48
C THR A 242 -0.58 -6.65 -9.19
N GLY A 243 -1.36 -7.01 -8.15
CA GLY A 243 -1.40 -6.27 -6.89
C GLY A 243 -2.46 -5.17 -6.85
N THR A 244 -3.15 -4.86 -7.94
CA THR A 244 -4.29 -3.93 -7.94
C THR A 244 -5.38 -4.46 -7.01
N ARG A 245 -5.91 -3.59 -6.14
CA ARG A 245 -6.96 -3.90 -5.19
C ARG A 245 -8.25 -3.20 -5.57
N ILE A 246 -9.33 -3.97 -5.69
CA ILE A 246 -10.69 -3.47 -5.92
C ILE A 246 -11.47 -3.69 -4.63
N ARG A 247 -12.04 -2.62 -4.06
CA ARG A 247 -12.86 -2.69 -2.86
C ARG A 247 -14.33 -2.64 -3.24
N LEU A 248 -15.09 -3.60 -2.75
CA LEU A 248 -16.55 -3.61 -2.79
C LEU A 248 -17.07 -3.38 -1.37
N SER A 249 -17.57 -2.18 -1.13
CA SER A 249 -18.03 -1.75 0.20
C SER A 249 -19.28 -2.54 0.63
N GLY A 250 -19.25 -3.04 1.88
CA GLY A 250 -20.38 -3.76 2.47
C GLY A 250 -20.55 -5.21 1.97
N GLU A 251 -19.64 -5.72 1.13
CA GLU A 251 -19.69 -7.08 0.58
C GLU A 251 -18.84 -8.10 1.37
N GLY A 252 -18.34 -7.71 2.55
CA GLY A 252 -17.69 -8.59 3.52
C GLY A 252 -18.68 -9.39 4.35
N GLU A 253 -18.25 -9.94 5.49
CA GLU A 253 -19.13 -10.63 6.41
C GLU A 253 -20.15 -9.67 7.05
N ALA A 254 -21.35 -10.17 7.34
CA ALA A 254 -22.32 -9.42 8.11
C ALA A 254 -21.81 -9.08 9.51
N GLY A 255 -22.08 -7.89 9.96
CA GLY A 255 -21.80 -7.48 11.34
C GLY A 255 -22.63 -8.26 12.36
N ILE A 256 -22.19 -8.23 13.60
CA ILE A 256 -22.89 -8.87 14.71
C ILE A 256 -23.76 -7.82 15.41
N ARG A 257 -24.97 -8.20 15.80
CA ARG A 257 -25.92 -7.35 16.54
C ARG A 257 -26.33 -6.07 15.79
N GLY A 258 -26.59 -6.19 14.51
CA GLY A 258 -26.95 -5.04 13.67
C GLY A 258 -25.75 -4.15 13.28
N GLY A 259 -24.51 -4.64 13.48
CA GLY A 259 -23.31 -3.98 12.99
C GLY A 259 -23.26 -3.97 11.47
N HIS A 260 -22.58 -2.99 10.89
CA HIS A 260 -22.37 -2.91 9.45
C HIS A 260 -21.56 -4.11 8.95
N SER A 261 -21.82 -4.54 7.73
CA SER A 261 -20.97 -5.54 7.07
C SER A 261 -19.54 -5.00 6.87
N GLY A 262 -18.59 -5.91 6.78
CA GLY A 262 -17.25 -5.62 6.30
C GLY A 262 -17.21 -5.32 4.80
N ASP A 263 -16.04 -5.17 4.24
CA ASP A 263 -15.81 -4.93 2.82
C ASP A 263 -15.18 -6.18 2.17
N LEU A 264 -15.37 -6.34 0.87
CA LEU A 264 -14.65 -7.34 0.09
C LEU A 264 -13.51 -6.66 -0.68
N TYR A 265 -12.30 -7.18 -0.51
CA TYR A 265 -11.12 -6.78 -1.24
C TYR A 265 -10.73 -7.83 -2.27
N ILE A 266 -10.79 -7.46 -3.54
CA ILE A 266 -10.36 -8.31 -4.65
C ILE A 266 -8.95 -7.90 -5.03
N PHE A 267 -8.02 -8.87 -4.97
CA PHE A 267 -6.63 -8.71 -5.37
C PHE A 267 -6.45 -9.32 -6.75
N ILE A 268 -6.01 -8.50 -7.68
CA ILE A 268 -5.79 -8.93 -9.07
C ILE A 268 -4.37 -9.50 -9.21
N GLU A 269 -4.28 -10.66 -9.85
CA GLU A 269 -3.04 -11.32 -10.28
C GLU A 269 -3.11 -11.51 -11.79
N VAL A 270 -2.31 -10.75 -12.54
CA VAL A 270 -2.21 -10.89 -14.00
C VAL A 270 -1.26 -12.03 -14.32
N GLN A 271 -1.71 -13.02 -15.09
CA GLN A 271 -0.91 -14.15 -15.52
C GLN A 271 0.15 -13.73 -16.54
N LYS A 272 1.28 -14.43 -16.52
CA LYS A 272 2.33 -14.24 -17.56
C LYS A 272 1.78 -14.63 -18.92
N HIS A 273 2.05 -13.80 -19.93
CA HIS A 273 1.64 -14.07 -21.29
C HIS A 273 2.78 -14.76 -22.06
N SER A 274 2.45 -15.60 -23.05
CA SER A 274 3.42 -16.37 -23.82
C SER A 274 4.27 -15.54 -24.80
N LEU A 275 3.71 -14.45 -25.31
CA LEU A 275 4.34 -13.61 -26.34
C LEU A 275 4.74 -12.22 -25.82
N PHE A 276 4.02 -11.70 -24.82
CA PHE A 276 4.20 -10.33 -24.35
C PHE A 276 4.71 -10.30 -22.91
N GLU A 277 5.71 -9.48 -22.68
CA GLU A 277 6.15 -9.07 -21.33
C GLU A 277 5.65 -7.65 -21.08
N ARG A 278 5.13 -7.38 -19.89
CA ARG A 278 4.59 -6.07 -19.51
C ARG A 278 5.51 -5.38 -18.53
N GLU A 279 5.85 -4.12 -18.80
CA GLU A 279 6.52 -3.22 -17.88
C GLU A 279 5.71 -1.92 -17.75
N GLY A 280 4.97 -1.78 -16.65
CA GLY A 280 4.05 -0.66 -16.47
C GLY A 280 2.99 -0.57 -17.57
N GLN A 281 3.04 0.46 -18.40
CA GLN A 281 2.13 0.64 -19.54
C GLN A 281 2.72 0.08 -20.85
N ASP A 282 3.99 -0.22 -20.89
CA ASP A 282 4.64 -0.70 -22.10
C ASP A 282 4.61 -2.23 -22.21
N LEU A 283 4.58 -2.71 -23.43
CA LEU A 283 4.62 -4.12 -23.79
C LEU A 283 5.89 -4.41 -24.58
N TYR A 284 6.46 -5.58 -24.34
CA TYR A 284 7.63 -6.08 -25.03
C TYR A 284 7.29 -7.41 -25.70
N CYS A 285 7.69 -7.56 -26.95
CA CYS A 285 7.49 -8.78 -27.72
C CYS A 285 8.77 -9.11 -28.50
N ARG A 286 9.28 -10.33 -28.34
CA ARG A 286 10.43 -10.82 -29.07
C ARG A 286 9.97 -11.56 -30.31
N ILE A 287 10.42 -11.10 -31.51
CA ILE A 287 10.00 -11.68 -32.75
C ILE A 287 11.23 -12.20 -33.53
N PRO A 288 11.31 -13.51 -33.80
CA PRO A 288 12.36 -14.04 -34.63
C PRO A 288 12.13 -13.63 -36.09
N ILE A 289 13.19 -13.20 -36.76
CA ILE A 289 13.20 -12.88 -38.18
C ILE A 289 14.36 -13.59 -38.87
N ALA A 290 14.17 -13.97 -40.14
CA ALA A 290 15.23 -14.55 -40.92
C ALA A 290 16.41 -13.58 -41.08
N MET A 291 17.65 -14.10 -41.12
CA MET A 291 18.85 -13.28 -41.35
C MET A 291 18.78 -12.52 -42.69
N THR A 292 18.10 -13.06 -43.69
CA THR A 292 17.88 -12.38 -44.97
C THR A 292 17.00 -11.14 -44.83
N THR A 293 15.92 -11.24 -44.04
CA THR A 293 15.06 -10.10 -43.74
C THR A 293 15.80 -9.04 -42.87
N ALA A 294 16.64 -9.48 -41.93
CA ALA A 294 17.46 -8.57 -41.16
C ALA A 294 18.48 -7.81 -42.03
N THR A 295 19.03 -8.49 -43.03
CA THR A 295 20.06 -7.93 -43.92
C THR A 295 19.45 -7.00 -44.98
N LEU A 296 18.39 -7.46 -45.67
CA LEU A 296 17.81 -6.76 -46.83
C LEU A 296 16.71 -5.75 -46.44
N GLY A 297 16.26 -5.78 -45.17
CA GLY A 297 15.06 -5.10 -44.75
C GLY A 297 13.80 -5.84 -45.20
N GLY A 298 12.64 -5.31 -44.84
CA GLY A 298 11.36 -5.88 -45.20
C GLY A 298 10.24 -5.44 -44.29
N ASP A 299 9.11 -6.10 -44.40
CA ASP A 299 7.94 -5.87 -43.58
C ASP A 299 7.65 -7.10 -42.73
N LEU A 300 7.30 -6.84 -41.47
CA LEU A 300 6.91 -7.83 -40.47
C LEU A 300 5.47 -7.55 -40.01
N GLU A 301 4.64 -8.56 -39.92
CA GLU A 301 3.36 -8.49 -39.23
C GLU A 301 3.56 -8.84 -37.74
N ALA A 302 3.50 -7.83 -36.91
CA ALA A 302 3.60 -8.01 -35.46
C ALA A 302 2.20 -8.19 -34.84
N PRO A 303 2.01 -9.13 -33.89
CA PRO A 303 0.77 -9.26 -33.15
C PRO A 303 0.59 -8.07 -32.21
N THR A 304 -0.64 -7.70 -31.96
CA THR A 304 -1.02 -6.72 -30.94
C THR A 304 -1.94 -7.36 -29.91
N LEU A 305 -1.92 -6.87 -28.69
CA LEU A 305 -2.66 -7.49 -27.58
C LEU A 305 -4.19 -7.39 -27.71
N ASP A 306 -4.66 -6.50 -28.57
CA ASP A 306 -6.08 -6.40 -28.96
C ASP A 306 -6.54 -7.50 -29.95
N GLY A 307 -5.68 -8.47 -30.25
CA GLY A 307 -5.93 -9.55 -31.20
C GLY A 307 -5.72 -9.15 -32.67
N GLY A 308 -5.27 -7.93 -32.92
CA GLY A 308 -4.97 -7.43 -34.25
C GLY A 308 -3.54 -7.74 -34.70
N LYS A 309 -3.21 -7.23 -35.89
CA LYS A 309 -1.86 -7.27 -36.46
C LYS A 309 -1.44 -5.87 -36.89
N THR A 310 -0.18 -5.54 -36.72
CA THR A 310 0.40 -4.27 -37.15
C THR A 310 1.60 -4.54 -38.06
N ARG A 311 1.64 -3.89 -39.22
CA ARG A 311 2.79 -3.97 -40.11
C ARG A 311 3.93 -3.11 -39.60
N VAL A 312 5.11 -3.70 -39.48
CA VAL A 312 6.32 -3.09 -38.97
C VAL A 312 7.40 -3.16 -40.03
N LYS A 313 7.98 -2.01 -40.36
CA LYS A 313 9.08 -1.97 -41.33
C LYS A 313 10.42 -2.27 -40.64
N ILE A 314 11.10 -3.30 -41.10
CA ILE A 314 12.44 -3.65 -40.64
C ILE A 314 13.44 -2.94 -41.57
N PRO A 315 14.31 -2.09 -40.99
CA PRO A 315 15.36 -1.44 -41.81
C PRO A 315 16.43 -2.42 -42.25
N GLU A 316 17.06 -2.14 -43.39
CA GLU A 316 18.21 -2.89 -43.86
C GLU A 316 19.33 -2.90 -42.82
N GLY A 317 20.04 -4.02 -42.68
CA GLY A 317 21.11 -4.19 -41.72
C GLY A 317 20.66 -4.19 -40.25
N ALA A 318 19.40 -4.55 -39.97
CA ALA A 318 18.89 -4.68 -38.63
C ALA A 318 19.70 -5.70 -37.84
N GLN A 319 20.27 -5.28 -36.70
CA GLN A 319 21.05 -6.12 -35.82
C GLN A 319 20.17 -6.87 -34.82
N ASN A 320 20.70 -7.97 -34.28
CA ASN A 320 20.06 -8.71 -33.22
C ASN A 320 19.79 -7.79 -31.98
N ASN A 321 18.70 -8.03 -31.31
CA ASN A 321 18.21 -7.21 -30.14
C ASN A 321 17.86 -5.74 -30.49
N LYS A 322 17.74 -5.39 -31.78
CA LYS A 322 17.24 -4.08 -32.17
C LYS A 322 15.78 -3.95 -31.77
N GLN A 323 15.46 -2.86 -31.07
CA GLN A 323 14.09 -2.56 -30.64
C GLN A 323 13.41 -1.61 -31.63
N LEU A 324 12.18 -1.95 -32.00
CA LEU A 324 11.28 -1.13 -32.79
C LEU A 324 10.07 -0.73 -31.96
N ARG A 325 9.81 0.56 -31.85
CA ARG A 325 8.73 1.12 -31.02
C ARG A 325 7.47 1.36 -31.84
N LEU A 326 6.36 0.79 -31.41
CA LEU A 326 5.03 1.03 -31.92
C LEU A 326 4.23 1.87 -30.94
N ARG A 327 4.06 3.13 -31.25
CA ARG A 327 3.41 4.10 -30.34
C ARG A 327 1.93 3.77 -30.14
N GLY A 328 1.48 3.87 -28.88
CA GLY A 328 0.09 3.68 -28.48
C GLY A 328 -0.43 2.24 -28.62
N LYS A 329 0.46 1.23 -28.76
CA LYS A 329 0.12 -0.19 -28.86
C LYS A 329 0.40 -0.98 -27.58
N GLY A 330 0.78 -0.30 -26.49
CA GLY A 330 0.94 -0.86 -25.15
C GLY A 330 -0.35 -0.92 -24.37
N MET A 331 -0.24 -1.15 -23.05
CA MET A 331 -1.35 -1.24 -22.10
C MET A 331 -2.04 0.11 -21.89
N PRO A 332 -3.36 0.14 -21.69
CA PRO A 332 -4.05 1.34 -21.28
C PRO A 332 -3.68 1.71 -19.84
N ALA A 333 -3.61 2.99 -19.56
CA ALA A 333 -3.47 3.49 -18.19
C ALA A 333 -4.79 3.41 -17.43
N LEU A 334 -4.74 2.99 -16.17
CA LEU A 334 -5.93 2.76 -15.33
C LEU A 334 -6.84 4.00 -15.17
N ARG A 335 -6.28 5.22 -15.23
CA ARG A 335 -7.01 6.45 -14.92
C ARG A 335 -7.07 7.47 -16.08
N SER A 336 -6.11 7.48 -16.98
CA SER A 336 -5.98 8.53 -18.00
C SER A 336 -6.45 8.14 -19.39
N GLY A 337 -6.71 6.86 -19.63
CA GLY A 337 -7.07 6.35 -20.95
C GLY A 337 -5.93 6.42 -21.98
N SER A 338 -4.75 6.99 -21.62
CA SER A 338 -3.57 6.93 -22.47
C SER A 338 -3.09 5.49 -22.59
N LYS A 339 -2.48 5.15 -23.73
CA LYS A 339 -1.86 3.84 -23.93
C LYS A 339 -0.35 4.00 -23.96
N GLY A 340 0.35 3.04 -23.37
CA GLY A 340 1.78 2.87 -23.53
C GLY A 340 2.16 2.41 -24.94
N ASP A 341 3.37 1.98 -25.13
CA ASP A 341 3.92 1.57 -26.41
C ASP A 341 4.21 0.06 -26.44
N LEU A 342 4.27 -0.49 -27.66
CA LEU A 342 4.75 -1.85 -27.88
C LEU A 342 6.16 -1.80 -28.44
N TYR A 343 7.10 -2.42 -27.74
CA TYR A 343 8.47 -2.59 -28.17
C TYR A 343 8.65 -3.99 -28.74
N ILE A 344 9.07 -4.04 -30.00
CA ILE A 344 9.40 -5.28 -30.70
C ILE A 344 10.90 -5.43 -30.68
N GLU A 345 11.40 -6.46 -30.02
CA GLU A 345 12.80 -6.84 -30.01
C GLU A 345 13.04 -7.89 -31.11
N ILE A 346 13.88 -7.55 -32.05
CA ILE A 346 14.23 -8.42 -33.19
C ILE A 346 15.23 -9.48 -32.73
N LEU A 347 14.89 -10.74 -32.92
CA LEU A 347 15.82 -11.85 -32.80
C LEU A 347 16.20 -12.35 -34.22
N VAL A 348 17.47 -12.16 -34.63
CA VAL A 348 17.92 -12.63 -35.93
C VAL A 348 18.18 -14.11 -35.84
N GLU A 349 17.38 -14.88 -36.57
CA GLU A 349 17.52 -16.34 -36.64
C GLU A 349 18.45 -16.74 -37.78
N THR A 350 19.47 -17.50 -37.43
CA THR A 350 20.38 -18.13 -38.39
C THR A 350 19.78 -19.47 -38.85
N PRO A 351 19.58 -19.68 -40.16
CA PRO A 351 18.96 -20.88 -40.65
C PRO A 351 19.81 -22.13 -40.38
N VAL A 352 19.13 -23.23 -40.05
CA VAL A 352 19.72 -24.53 -39.76
C VAL A 352 19.29 -25.54 -40.84
N ASN A 353 19.96 -26.68 -40.97
CA ASN A 353 19.64 -27.75 -41.92
C ASN A 353 19.62 -27.29 -43.41
N LEU A 354 20.65 -26.55 -43.78
CA LEU A 354 20.79 -25.98 -45.12
C LEU A 354 20.93 -27.04 -46.21
N THR A 355 20.33 -26.81 -47.35
CA THR A 355 20.56 -27.60 -48.58
C THR A 355 21.94 -27.30 -49.19
N ALA A 356 22.44 -28.18 -50.04
CA ALA A 356 23.73 -27.98 -50.73
C ALA A 356 23.75 -26.65 -51.52
N GLU A 357 22.64 -26.30 -52.19
CA GLU A 357 22.49 -25.06 -52.92
C GLU A 357 22.56 -23.83 -52.02
N GLN A 358 21.88 -23.87 -50.86
CA GLN A 358 21.93 -22.81 -49.89
C GLN A 358 23.33 -22.60 -49.33
N ILE A 359 24.05 -23.67 -49.06
CA ILE A 359 25.46 -23.64 -48.63
C ILE A 359 26.33 -22.95 -49.67
N ASP A 360 26.17 -23.31 -50.94
CA ASP A 360 26.95 -22.69 -52.03
C ASP A 360 26.63 -21.21 -52.21
N LEU A 361 25.38 -20.82 -52.08
CA LEU A 361 24.97 -19.39 -52.11
C LEU A 361 25.60 -18.61 -50.99
N LEU A 362 25.57 -19.14 -49.75
CA LEU A 362 26.18 -18.50 -48.60
C LEU A 362 27.71 -18.38 -48.71
N ARG A 363 28.40 -19.41 -49.29
CA ARG A 363 29.84 -19.35 -49.55
C ARG A 363 30.18 -18.30 -50.64
N LYS A 364 29.34 -18.14 -51.66
CA LYS A 364 29.49 -17.08 -52.66
C LYS A 364 29.29 -15.71 -52.03
N PHE A 365 28.27 -15.56 -51.21
CA PHE A 365 28.00 -14.32 -50.45
C PHE A 365 29.19 -13.95 -49.55
N GLU A 366 29.71 -14.89 -48.75
CA GLU A 366 30.86 -14.69 -47.88
C GLU A 366 32.09 -14.13 -48.65
N LYS A 367 32.39 -14.67 -49.84
CA LYS A 367 33.48 -14.18 -50.65
C LYS A 367 33.31 -12.74 -51.13
N THR A 368 32.09 -12.24 -51.22
CA THR A 368 31.76 -10.87 -51.67
C THR A 368 31.57 -9.91 -50.51
N CYS A 369 31.45 -10.38 -49.25
CA CYS A 369 31.16 -9.54 -48.09
C CYS A 369 32.24 -8.52 -47.74
N GLY A 370 33.54 -8.79 -48.07
CA GLY A 370 34.62 -7.84 -47.85
C GLY A 370 34.58 -7.17 -46.46
N ASN A 371 34.39 -5.84 -46.47
CA ASN A 371 34.37 -5.01 -45.25
C ASN A 371 32.96 -4.74 -44.67
N ASN A 372 31.96 -5.52 -45.05
CA ASN A 372 30.57 -5.26 -44.71
C ASN A 372 30.17 -5.73 -43.29
N SER A 373 31.14 -6.16 -42.47
CA SER A 373 30.96 -6.55 -41.08
C SER A 373 31.82 -5.72 -40.12
N PRO A 374 31.51 -4.44 -39.89
CA PRO A 374 32.37 -3.51 -39.17
C PRO A 374 32.64 -3.97 -37.74
N ALA A 375 31.69 -4.52 -37.02
CA ALA A 375 31.87 -4.99 -35.64
C ALA A 375 32.89 -6.14 -35.54
N ASN A 376 32.93 -7.03 -36.52
CA ASN A 376 33.91 -8.11 -36.61
C ASN A 376 35.31 -7.53 -36.83
N GLN A 377 35.44 -6.59 -37.76
CA GLN A 377 36.72 -5.93 -38.08
C GLN A 377 37.27 -5.12 -36.91
N ASP A 378 36.42 -4.35 -36.21
CA ASP A 378 36.82 -3.60 -35.06
C ASP A 378 37.29 -4.52 -33.92
N PHE A 379 36.61 -5.65 -33.72
CA PHE A 379 37.02 -6.62 -32.71
C PHE A 379 38.38 -7.21 -33.04
N PHE A 380 38.58 -7.77 -34.24
CA PHE A 380 39.86 -8.36 -34.63
C PHE A 380 40.97 -7.33 -34.77
N GLY A 381 40.66 -6.09 -35.11
CA GLY A 381 41.59 -4.99 -35.08
C GLY A 381 42.12 -4.69 -33.67
N ARG A 382 41.24 -4.71 -32.66
CA ARG A 382 41.62 -4.60 -31.23
C ARG A 382 42.43 -5.79 -30.75
N VAL A 383 42.06 -7.01 -31.14
CA VAL A 383 42.79 -8.24 -30.80
C VAL A 383 44.21 -8.21 -31.35
N LYS A 384 44.39 -7.81 -32.64
CA LYS A 384 45.74 -7.65 -33.23
C LYS A 384 46.59 -6.65 -32.45
N LYS A 385 46.03 -5.47 -32.07
CA LYS A 385 46.76 -4.49 -31.24
C LYS A 385 47.11 -5.06 -29.87
N PHE A 386 46.24 -5.82 -29.25
CA PHE A 386 46.51 -6.44 -27.94
C PHE A 386 47.68 -7.45 -28.04
N TRP A 387 47.72 -8.29 -29.07
CA TRP A 387 48.82 -9.24 -29.24
C TRP A 387 50.14 -8.56 -29.60
N SER A 388 50.11 -7.49 -30.43
CA SER A 388 51.32 -6.73 -30.74
C SER A 388 51.89 -5.91 -29.59
N ALA A 389 51.06 -5.59 -28.56
CA ALA A 389 51.53 -4.87 -27.37
C ALA A 389 52.10 -5.80 -26.32
N ASN A 390 51.86 -7.11 -26.40
CA ASN A 390 52.31 -8.13 -25.46
C ASN A 390 53.38 -9.07 -26.04
N SER A 391 53.85 -8.79 -27.28
CA SER A 391 55.00 -9.41 -27.92
C SER A 391 56.20 -8.46 -27.93
#